data_f0574d2c2ff7dffbb269b65f2895ba29
#
_entry.id   f0574d2c2ff7dffbb269b65f2895ba29
#
_cell.length_a   1.000
_cell.length_b   1.000
_cell.length_c   1.000
_cell.angle_alpha   90.00
_cell.angle_beta   90.00
_cell.angle_gamma   90.00
#
_symmetry.space_group_name_H-M   'P 1'
#
loop_
_entity.id
_entity.type
_entity.pdbx_description
1 polymer ?
#
loop_
_entity_poly.entity_id
_entity_poly.type
_entity_poly.pdbx_seq_one_letter_code
_entity_poly.pdbx_strand_id
1 'polypeptide(L)'
;RIMEKSIKGTRTEQNLLKAFAGESQARSRYVFFSSKAKKEGYEQIAGVFAETAEQEKEHAERFFKFLEGGDVEITASYPTGPIGTTAENLLAAAKGEKEEWDVLYREFAKVAEEEGFIEIATAFKMISTVEAEHERRYLKLLSRLTDGNFFKRDGKIWWQCRNCGFVIEAEEAPKLCPACKHPQAYFEPKKEN
;
A
#
# COMPACT_ATOMS: atom_id res chain seq x y z
N ARG A 1 -25.73 -21.29 24.26
CA ARG A 1 -24.95 -20.20 23.64
C ARG A 1 -23.55 -20.25 24.22
N ILE A 2 -22.58 -20.67 23.47
CA ILE A 2 -21.16 -20.48 23.81
C ILE A 2 -21.00 -18.96 23.82
N MET A 3 -20.72 -18.37 25.01
CA MET A 3 -20.38 -16.93 25.08
C MET A 3 -19.11 -16.72 24.31
N GLU A 4 -19.16 -15.94 23.26
CA GLU A 4 -17.98 -15.56 22.49
C GLU A 4 -17.01 -14.84 23.44
N LYS A 5 -15.75 -15.23 23.44
CA LYS A 5 -14.73 -14.68 24.35
C LYS A 5 -14.47 -13.21 23.99
N SER A 6 -14.65 -12.30 24.94
CA SER A 6 -14.37 -10.88 24.75
C SER A 6 -12.87 -10.61 24.58
N ILE A 7 -12.52 -9.69 23.70
CA ILE A 7 -11.14 -9.20 23.54
C ILE A 7 -10.77 -8.09 24.54
N LYS A 8 -11.73 -7.55 25.26
CA LYS A 8 -11.50 -6.41 26.18
C LYS A 8 -10.42 -6.69 27.22
N GLY A 9 -9.46 -5.77 27.31
CA GLY A 9 -8.33 -5.86 28.24
C GLY A 9 -7.22 -6.84 27.82
N THR A 10 -7.31 -7.45 26.62
CA THR A 10 -6.32 -8.41 26.12
C THR A 10 -5.21 -7.72 25.33
N ARG A 11 -4.08 -8.43 25.14
CA ARG A 11 -3.01 -8.00 24.23
C ARG A 11 -3.52 -7.93 22.78
N THR A 12 -4.45 -8.81 22.41
CA THR A 12 -5.07 -8.83 21.08
C THR A 12 -5.84 -7.54 20.81
N GLU A 13 -6.60 -7.02 21.78
CA GLU A 13 -7.27 -5.72 21.66
C GLU A 13 -6.26 -4.59 21.40
N GLN A 14 -5.16 -4.55 22.17
CA GLN A 14 -4.08 -3.58 21.98
C GLN A 14 -3.46 -3.67 20.58
N ASN A 15 -3.20 -4.87 20.09
CA ASN A 15 -2.61 -5.12 18.79
C ASN A 15 -3.56 -4.75 17.65
N LEU A 16 -4.85 -5.03 17.78
CA LEU A 16 -5.87 -4.61 16.82
C LEU A 16 -5.93 -3.09 16.69
N LEU A 17 -5.89 -2.37 17.81
CA LEU A 17 -5.93 -0.90 17.78
C LEU A 17 -4.63 -0.31 17.23
N LYS A 18 -3.46 -0.92 17.52
CA LYS A 18 -2.19 -0.54 16.90
C LYS A 18 -2.20 -0.76 15.40
N ALA A 19 -2.73 -1.89 14.93
CA ALA A 19 -2.87 -2.18 13.51
C ALA A 19 -3.84 -1.20 12.84
N PHE A 20 -5.02 -0.97 13.40
CA PHE A 20 -5.97 0.02 12.91
C PHE A 20 -5.35 1.42 12.76
N ALA A 21 -4.60 1.87 13.77
CA ALA A 21 -3.90 3.16 13.72
C ALA A 21 -2.78 3.16 12.65
N GLY A 22 -2.06 2.03 12.51
CA GLY A 22 -1.04 1.80 11.50
C GLY A 22 -1.59 1.95 10.08
N GLU A 23 -2.64 1.21 9.75
CA GLU A 23 -3.33 1.26 8.46
C GLU A 23 -3.89 2.67 8.17
N SER A 24 -4.50 3.30 9.17
CA SER A 24 -5.11 4.63 9.03
C SER A 24 -4.07 5.70 8.70
N GLN A 25 -2.90 5.68 9.35
CA GLN A 25 -1.82 6.62 9.04
C GLN A 25 -1.14 6.27 7.70
N ALA A 26 -0.97 4.99 7.36
CA ALA A 26 -0.41 4.56 6.07
C ALA A 26 -1.31 5.04 4.92
N ARG A 27 -2.63 4.84 5.01
CA ARG A 27 -3.60 5.40 4.08
C ARG A 27 -3.39 6.89 3.85
N SER A 28 -3.29 7.67 4.90
CA SER A 28 -3.09 9.12 4.79
C SER A 28 -1.77 9.46 4.11
N ARG A 29 -0.67 8.80 4.49
CA ARG A 29 0.64 9.01 3.85
C ARG A 29 0.62 8.66 2.36
N TYR A 30 -0.03 7.57 1.96
CA TYR A 30 -0.11 7.16 0.57
C TYR A 30 -0.93 8.13 -0.28
N VAL A 31 -1.97 8.76 0.27
CA VAL A 31 -2.68 9.88 -0.39
C VAL A 31 -1.72 11.06 -0.64
N PHE A 32 -0.88 11.41 0.34
CA PHE A 32 0.12 12.47 0.18
C PHE A 32 1.17 12.09 -0.86
N PHE A 33 1.65 10.86 -0.85
CA PHE A 33 2.64 10.33 -1.81
C PHE A 33 2.07 10.27 -3.23
N SER A 34 0.80 9.92 -3.39
CA SER A 34 0.08 9.98 -4.66
C SER A 34 0.09 11.40 -5.25
N SER A 35 -0.25 12.39 -4.42
CA SER A 35 -0.21 13.81 -4.84
C SER A 35 1.19 14.26 -5.28
N LYS A 36 2.23 13.83 -4.56
CA LYS A 36 3.63 14.14 -4.89
C LYS A 36 4.05 13.49 -6.21
N ALA A 37 3.71 12.22 -6.42
CA ALA A 37 4.02 11.51 -7.66
C ALA A 37 3.36 12.15 -8.88
N LYS A 38 2.12 12.62 -8.77
CA LYS A 38 1.46 13.41 -9.85
C LYS A 38 2.24 14.66 -10.20
N LYS A 39 2.67 15.43 -9.19
CA LYS A 39 3.44 16.67 -9.38
C LYS A 39 4.79 16.40 -10.04
N GLU A 40 5.39 15.25 -9.83
CA GLU A 40 6.65 14.84 -10.43
C GLU A 40 6.49 14.13 -11.79
N GLY A 41 5.25 13.94 -12.27
CA GLY A 41 4.98 13.39 -13.59
C GLY A 41 4.95 11.86 -13.65
N TYR A 42 4.55 11.19 -12.58
CA TYR A 42 4.47 9.74 -12.47
C TYR A 42 3.04 9.29 -12.15
N GLU A 43 2.12 9.43 -13.13
CA GLU A 43 0.70 9.11 -12.94
C GLU A 43 0.44 7.63 -12.60
N GLN A 44 1.26 6.71 -13.11
CA GLN A 44 1.17 5.29 -12.72
C GLN A 44 1.47 5.11 -11.22
N ILE A 45 2.55 5.71 -10.73
CA ILE A 45 2.94 5.62 -9.31
C ILE A 45 1.87 6.28 -8.43
N ALA A 46 1.37 7.43 -8.86
CA ALA A 46 0.28 8.12 -8.17
C ALA A 46 -0.97 7.23 -8.05
N GLY A 47 -1.34 6.56 -9.15
CA GLY A 47 -2.45 5.60 -9.17
C GLY A 47 -2.24 4.42 -8.24
N VAL A 48 -1.01 3.88 -8.19
CA VAL A 48 -0.66 2.78 -7.28
C VAL A 48 -0.78 3.20 -5.82
N PHE A 49 -0.24 4.38 -5.44
CA PHE A 49 -0.40 4.89 -4.08
C PHE A 49 -1.87 5.13 -3.71
N ALA A 50 -2.67 5.69 -4.62
CA ALA A 50 -4.09 5.91 -4.37
C ALA A 50 -4.87 4.60 -4.19
N GLU A 51 -4.60 3.60 -5.03
CA GLU A 51 -5.19 2.26 -4.93
C GLU A 51 -4.82 1.59 -3.60
N THR A 52 -3.53 1.61 -3.24
CA THR A 52 -3.07 1.04 -1.97
C THR A 52 -3.70 1.78 -0.78
N ALA A 53 -3.80 3.11 -0.82
CA ALA A 53 -4.46 3.87 0.24
C ALA A 53 -5.91 3.42 0.50
N GLU A 54 -6.67 3.05 -0.55
CA GLU A 54 -8.01 2.50 -0.37
C GLU A 54 -7.97 1.06 0.17
N GLN A 55 -6.95 0.27 -0.16
CA GLN A 55 -6.75 -1.07 0.41
C GLN A 55 -6.41 -1.00 1.90
N GLU A 56 -5.54 -0.07 2.33
CA GLU A 56 -5.24 0.15 3.76
C GLU A 56 -6.49 0.56 4.56
N LYS A 57 -7.40 1.32 3.93
CA LYS A 57 -8.69 1.62 4.55
C LYS A 57 -9.50 0.35 4.82
N GLU A 58 -9.52 -0.61 3.89
CA GLU A 58 -10.24 -1.87 4.08
C GLU A 58 -9.60 -2.74 5.17
N HIS A 59 -8.26 -2.77 5.25
CA HIS A 59 -7.53 -3.43 6.34
C HIS A 59 -7.86 -2.79 7.68
N ALA A 60 -7.81 -1.45 7.77
CA ALA A 60 -8.20 -0.70 8.96
C ALA A 60 -9.63 -1.04 9.40
N GLU A 61 -10.59 -1.07 8.45
CA GLU A 61 -11.98 -1.42 8.73
C GLU A 61 -12.10 -2.87 9.23
N ARG A 62 -11.33 -3.82 8.65
CA ARG A 62 -11.33 -5.21 9.09
C ARG A 62 -10.87 -5.35 10.54
N PHE A 63 -9.79 -4.66 10.93
CA PHE A 63 -9.31 -4.66 12.30
C PHE A 63 -10.29 -3.95 13.26
N PHE A 64 -10.86 -2.83 12.82
CA PHE A 64 -11.82 -2.08 13.62
C PHE A 64 -13.09 -2.87 13.95
N LYS A 65 -13.57 -3.70 13.02
CA LYS A 65 -14.75 -4.57 13.22
C LYS A 65 -14.58 -5.63 14.31
N PHE A 66 -13.37 -5.94 14.73
CA PHE A 66 -13.13 -6.84 15.85
C PHE A 66 -13.18 -6.12 17.20
N LEU A 67 -13.08 -4.79 17.24
CA LEU A 67 -13.10 -4.01 18.48
C LEU A 67 -14.52 -3.91 19.04
N GLU A 68 -14.62 -3.93 20.37
CA GLU A 68 -15.89 -4.02 21.08
C GLU A 68 -16.34 -2.67 21.68
N GLY A 69 -15.79 -1.55 21.20
CA GLY A 69 -16.14 -0.21 21.62
C GLY A 69 -15.45 0.27 22.91
N GLY A 70 -15.68 1.54 23.23
CA GLY A 70 -14.97 2.26 24.28
C GLY A 70 -13.68 2.90 23.80
N ASP A 71 -12.95 3.51 24.71
CA ASP A 71 -11.65 4.12 24.46
C ASP A 71 -10.55 3.24 25.04
N VAL A 72 -9.52 2.95 24.24
CA VAL A 72 -8.39 2.13 24.63
C VAL A 72 -7.11 2.90 24.37
N GLU A 73 -6.28 3.05 25.41
CA GLU A 73 -4.96 3.66 25.28
C GLU A 73 -3.96 2.66 24.73
N ILE A 74 -3.18 3.08 23.72
CA ILE A 74 -2.09 2.31 23.14
C ILE A 74 -0.79 3.10 23.15
N THR A 75 0.33 2.41 23.21
CA THR A 75 1.66 2.95 22.93
C THR A 75 2.17 2.31 21.65
N ALA A 76 2.45 3.13 20.62
CA ALA A 76 2.96 2.67 19.33
C ALA A 76 3.84 3.76 18.69
N SER A 77 4.65 3.37 17.74
CA SER A 77 5.51 4.27 16.95
C SER A 77 5.12 4.19 15.48
N TYR A 78 4.99 5.34 14.84
CA TYR A 78 4.65 5.45 13.43
C TYR A 78 5.59 6.44 12.72
N PRO A 79 5.78 6.32 11.40
CA PRO A 79 6.59 7.25 10.65
C PRO A 79 6.10 8.71 10.75
N THR A 80 7.02 9.63 10.97
CA THR A 80 6.74 11.07 11.12
C THR A 80 6.98 11.91 9.86
N GLY A 81 7.19 11.28 8.71
CA GLY A 81 7.54 11.93 7.45
C GLY A 81 9.03 11.78 7.13
N PRO A 82 9.61 12.59 6.20
CA PRO A 82 8.93 13.63 5.42
C PRO A 82 8.11 13.09 4.23
N ILE A 83 7.37 14.00 3.54
CA ILE A 83 6.94 13.77 2.16
C ILE A 83 8.12 14.18 1.28
N GLY A 84 8.85 13.18 0.79
CA GLY A 84 10.03 13.38 -0.04
C GLY A 84 9.73 13.38 -1.54
N THR A 85 10.74 13.06 -2.34
CA THR A 85 10.57 12.73 -3.76
C THR A 85 9.77 11.45 -3.94
N THR A 86 9.28 11.20 -5.14
CA THR A 86 8.56 9.95 -5.45
C THR A 86 9.40 8.71 -5.12
N ALA A 87 10.71 8.73 -5.41
CA ALA A 87 11.61 7.61 -5.10
C ALA A 87 11.76 7.41 -3.57
N GLU A 88 11.95 8.48 -2.82
CA GLU A 88 12.04 8.42 -1.35
C GLU A 88 10.73 7.93 -0.73
N ASN A 89 9.58 8.37 -1.26
CA ASN A 89 8.26 7.95 -0.80
C ASN A 89 8.00 6.47 -1.09
N LEU A 90 8.40 5.96 -2.26
CA LEU A 90 8.32 4.52 -2.59
C LEU A 90 9.17 3.68 -1.64
N LEU A 91 10.39 4.13 -1.34
CA LEU A 91 11.26 3.43 -0.39
C LEU A 91 10.69 3.44 1.03
N ALA A 92 10.16 4.58 1.48
CA ALA A 92 9.55 4.71 2.79
C ALA A 92 8.30 3.84 2.92
N ALA A 93 7.45 3.79 1.89
CA ALA A 93 6.30 2.91 1.84
C ALA A 93 6.72 1.44 1.88
N ALA A 94 7.64 1.00 1.02
CA ALA A 94 8.13 -0.39 0.99
C ALA A 94 8.70 -0.84 2.35
N LYS A 95 9.42 0.03 3.07
CA LYS A 95 9.93 -0.27 4.43
C LYS A 95 8.80 -0.46 5.44
N GLY A 96 7.76 0.36 5.36
CA GLY A 96 6.60 0.24 6.23
C GLY A 96 5.87 -1.10 6.02
N GLU A 97 5.56 -1.41 4.76
CA GLU A 97 4.92 -2.69 4.39
C GLU A 97 5.75 -3.89 4.87
N LYS A 98 7.08 -3.82 4.66
CA LYS A 98 7.97 -4.88 5.13
C LYS A 98 7.90 -5.08 6.64
N GLU A 99 7.88 -4.03 7.43
CA GLU A 99 7.77 -4.13 8.89
C GLU A 99 6.44 -4.75 9.31
N GLU A 100 5.35 -4.40 8.62
CA GLU A 100 4.02 -4.96 8.91
C GLU A 100 3.96 -6.45 8.61
N TRP A 101 4.35 -6.91 7.41
CA TRP A 101 4.22 -8.32 7.06
C TRP A 101 5.30 -9.21 7.69
N ASP A 102 6.53 -8.73 7.85
CA ASP A 102 7.67 -9.53 8.31
C ASP A 102 7.79 -9.58 9.84
N VAL A 103 7.30 -8.57 10.54
CA VAL A 103 7.44 -8.44 12.00
C VAL A 103 6.07 -8.33 12.67
N LEU A 104 5.35 -7.22 12.48
CA LEU A 104 4.23 -6.85 13.34
C LEU A 104 3.05 -7.83 13.22
N TYR A 105 2.57 -8.12 12.04
CA TYR A 105 1.37 -8.95 11.87
C TYR A 105 1.62 -10.43 12.16
N ARG A 106 2.85 -10.90 11.99
CA ARG A 106 3.26 -12.24 12.47
C ARG A 106 3.18 -12.34 14.00
N GLU A 107 3.70 -11.32 14.68
CA GLU A 107 3.67 -11.27 16.15
C GLU A 107 2.23 -11.10 16.67
N PHE A 108 1.45 -10.22 16.06
CA PHE A 108 0.06 -9.99 16.43
C PHE A 108 -0.81 -11.23 16.21
N ALA A 109 -0.58 -11.96 15.12
CA ALA A 109 -1.26 -13.23 14.85
C ALA A 109 -0.92 -14.28 15.94
N LYS A 110 0.36 -14.39 16.31
CA LYS A 110 0.79 -15.31 17.37
C LYS A 110 0.12 -14.99 18.70
N VAL A 111 0.09 -13.71 19.10
CA VAL A 111 -0.59 -13.26 20.32
C VAL A 111 -2.08 -13.61 20.30
N ALA A 112 -2.75 -13.37 19.17
CA ALA A 112 -4.16 -13.70 19.01
C ALA A 112 -4.42 -15.22 19.12
N GLU A 113 -3.55 -16.07 18.58
CA GLU A 113 -3.62 -17.53 18.74
C GLU A 113 -3.43 -17.95 20.20
N GLU A 114 -2.42 -17.41 20.88
CA GLU A 114 -2.15 -17.68 22.30
C GLU A 114 -3.34 -17.31 23.19
N GLU A 115 -4.02 -16.23 22.85
CA GLU A 115 -5.22 -15.76 23.56
C GLU A 115 -6.51 -16.42 23.06
N GLY A 116 -6.44 -17.32 22.07
CA GLY A 116 -7.60 -18.10 21.56
C GLY A 116 -8.50 -17.38 20.57
N PHE A 117 -8.03 -16.28 19.97
CA PHE A 117 -8.75 -15.49 18.95
C PHE A 117 -8.35 -15.90 17.55
N ILE A 118 -8.72 -17.08 17.12
CA ILE A 118 -8.26 -17.72 15.88
C ILE A 118 -8.69 -16.94 14.63
N GLU A 119 -9.89 -16.37 14.60
CA GLU A 119 -10.34 -15.55 13.47
C GLU A 119 -9.50 -14.29 13.32
N ILE A 120 -9.16 -13.63 14.42
CA ILE A 120 -8.30 -12.43 14.43
C ILE A 120 -6.88 -12.80 13.98
N ALA A 121 -6.34 -13.90 14.48
CA ALA A 121 -5.04 -14.41 14.03
C ALA A 121 -5.01 -14.67 12.51
N THR A 122 -6.09 -15.27 11.99
CA THR A 122 -6.24 -15.52 10.55
C THR A 122 -6.29 -14.21 9.77
N ALA A 123 -7.01 -13.19 10.25
CA ALA A 123 -7.06 -11.88 9.61
C ALA A 123 -5.66 -11.25 9.52
N PHE A 124 -4.87 -11.24 10.60
CA PHE A 124 -3.49 -10.75 10.57
C PHE A 124 -2.62 -11.52 9.58
N LYS A 125 -2.72 -12.84 9.52
CA LYS A 125 -1.95 -13.67 8.58
C LYS A 125 -2.31 -13.36 7.12
N MET A 126 -3.57 -13.22 6.81
CA MET A 126 -4.02 -12.97 5.44
C MET A 126 -3.67 -11.56 4.98
N ILE A 127 -3.88 -10.54 5.81
CA ILE A 127 -3.49 -9.16 5.50
C ILE A 127 -1.96 -9.08 5.34
N SER A 128 -1.17 -9.75 6.19
CA SER A 128 0.29 -9.84 6.05
C SER A 128 0.73 -10.29 4.64
N THR A 129 -0.01 -11.17 3.98
CA THR A 129 0.32 -11.57 2.59
C THR A 129 0.06 -10.45 1.58
N VAL A 130 -0.90 -9.58 1.85
CA VAL A 130 -1.19 -8.41 1.01
C VAL A 130 -0.08 -7.38 1.16
N GLU A 131 0.39 -7.10 2.39
CA GLU A 131 1.47 -6.14 2.63
C GLU A 131 2.79 -6.57 1.99
N ALA A 132 3.05 -7.87 1.90
CA ALA A 132 4.19 -8.39 1.13
C ALA A 132 4.07 -8.08 -0.38
N GLU A 133 2.86 -8.09 -0.94
CA GLU A 133 2.62 -7.69 -2.34
C GLU A 133 2.71 -6.17 -2.53
N HIS A 134 2.26 -5.36 -1.56
CA HIS A 134 2.45 -3.91 -1.57
C HIS A 134 3.94 -3.55 -1.59
N GLU A 135 4.75 -4.14 -0.69
CA GLU A 135 6.21 -3.97 -0.69
C GLU A 135 6.81 -4.30 -2.04
N ARG A 136 6.51 -5.50 -2.59
CA ARG A 136 7.04 -5.95 -3.87
C ARG A 136 6.71 -4.98 -5.00
N ARG A 137 5.48 -4.47 -5.02
CA ARG A 137 5.00 -3.51 -6.03
C ARG A 137 5.75 -2.17 -5.92
N TYR A 138 5.93 -1.64 -4.71
CA TYR A 138 6.68 -0.41 -4.48
C TYR A 138 8.15 -0.53 -4.85
N LEU A 139 8.81 -1.62 -4.48
CA LEU A 139 10.21 -1.88 -4.84
C LEU A 139 10.41 -2.02 -6.35
N LYS A 140 9.48 -2.64 -7.05
CA LYS A 140 9.52 -2.74 -8.52
C LYS A 140 9.40 -1.37 -9.20
N LEU A 141 8.51 -0.51 -8.72
CA LEU A 141 8.38 0.85 -9.24
C LEU A 141 9.61 1.70 -8.91
N LEU A 142 10.15 1.57 -7.71
CA LEU A 142 11.38 2.24 -7.28
C LEU A 142 12.57 1.88 -8.18
N SER A 143 12.80 0.58 -8.42
CA SER A 143 13.87 0.13 -9.32
C SER A 143 13.71 0.74 -10.72
N ARG A 144 12.50 0.73 -11.31
CA ARG A 144 12.25 1.35 -12.60
C ARG A 144 12.56 2.84 -12.63
N LEU A 145 12.28 3.53 -11.54
CA LEU A 145 12.54 4.97 -11.41
C LEU A 145 14.03 5.25 -11.27
N THR A 146 14.73 4.53 -10.39
CA THR A 146 16.17 4.73 -10.11
C THR A 146 17.06 4.27 -11.26
N ASP A 147 16.65 3.24 -12.01
CA ASP A 147 17.40 2.74 -13.17
C ASP A 147 17.18 3.61 -14.43
N GLY A 148 16.38 4.67 -14.34
CA GLY A 148 16.10 5.58 -15.46
C GLY A 148 15.29 4.93 -16.59
N ASN A 149 14.62 3.80 -16.33
CA ASN A 149 13.86 3.05 -17.33
C ASN A 149 12.34 3.04 -17.07
N PHE A 150 11.83 4.02 -16.32
CA PHE A 150 10.41 4.09 -15.98
C PHE A 150 9.52 4.21 -17.23
N PHE A 151 9.89 5.06 -18.17
CA PHE A 151 9.20 5.27 -19.46
C PHE A 151 9.90 4.59 -20.64
N LYS A 152 10.90 3.73 -20.39
CA LYS A 152 11.73 3.10 -21.42
C LYS A 152 11.96 1.61 -21.09
N ARG A 153 12.17 0.78 -22.14
CA ARG A 153 12.56 -0.63 -22.02
C ARG A 153 13.63 -0.98 -23.04
N ASP A 154 14.35 -2.07 -22.81
CA ASP A 154 15.37 -2.59 -23.74
C ASP A 154 14.79 -3.26 -24.99
N GLY A 155 13.48 -3.32 -25.11
CA GLY A 155 12.74 -3.81 -26.26
C GLY A 155 11.36 -3.16 -26.30
N LYS A 156 10.66 -3.36 -27.41
CA LYS A 156 9.30 -2.84 -27.56
C LYS A 156 8.35 -3.51 -26.60
N ILE A 157 7.54 -2.71 -25.93
CA ILE A 157 6.40 -3.16 -25.13
C ILE A 157 5.18 -2.35 -25.51
N TRP A 158 4.01 -2.81 -25.10
CA TRP A 158 2.78 -2.04 -25.21
C TRP A 158 2.69 -1.01 -24.08
N TRP A 159 2.60 0.26 -24.48
CA TRP A 159 2.32 1.39 -23.59
C TRP A 159 0.86 1.79 -23.69
N GLN A 160 0.25 2.18 -22.59
CA GLN A 160 -1.13 2.65 -22.52
C GLN A 160 -1.20 4.01 -21.84
N CYS A 161 -1.91 4.95 -22.47
CA CYS A 161 -2.22 6.23 -21.86
C CYS A 161 -3.35 6.06 -20.82
N ARG A 162 -3.06 6.37 -19.57
CA ARG A 162 -4.02 6.29 -18.46
C ARG A 162 -5.18 7.26 -18.62
N ASN A 163 -5.00 8.36 -19.37
CA ASN A 163 -6.06 9.36 -19.57
C ASN A 163 -7.12 8.93 -20.57
N CYS A 164 -6.71 8.38 -21.72
CA CYS A 164 -7.65 8.12 -22.82
C CYS A 164 -7.68 6.68 -23.34
N GLY A 165 -6.82 5.80 -22.79
CA GLY A 165 -6.75 4.40 -23.22
C GLY A 165 -5.96 4.15 -24.49
N PHE A 166 -5.38 5.16 -25.16
CA PHE A 166 -4.55 4.96 -26.36
C PHE A 166 -3.41 4.00 -26.08
N VAL A 167 -3.17 3.07 -27.01
CA VAL A 167 -2.15 2.01 -26.87
C VAL A 167 -1.18 2.08 -28.04
N ILE A 168 0.11 1.90 -27.77
CA ILE A 168 1.17 1.86 -28.78
C ILE A 168 2.29 0.91 -28.37
N GLU A 169 2.85 0.20 -29.34
CA GLU A 169 4.05 -0.64 -29.16
C GLU A 169 5.30 0.19 -29.43
N ALA A 170 6.17 0.37 -28.45
CA ALA A 170 7.41 1.13 -28.57
C ALA A 170 8.42 0.74 -27.47
N GLU A 171 9.70 1.08 -27.67
CA GLU A 171 10.73 0.95 -26.62
C GLU A 171 10.59 2.04 -25.56
N GLU A 172 10.13 3.24 -25.94
CA GLU A 172 9.90 4.37 -25.06
C GLU A 172 8.46 4.89 -25.20
N ALA A 173 7.83 5.20 -24.07
CA ALA A 173 6.52 5.84 -24.06
C ALA A 173 6.55 7.21 -24.77
N PRO A 174 5.56 7.57 -25.60
CA PRO A 174 5.53 8.84 -26.31
C PRO A 174 5.63 10.04 -25.36
N LYS A 175 6.32 11.09 -25.78
CA LYS A 175 6.42 12.36 -24.99
C LYS A 175 5.05 13.06 -24.87
N LEU A 176 4.21 12.90 -25.88
CA LEU A 176 2.80 13.35 -25.92
C LEU A 176 1.94 12.22 -26.48
N CYS A 177 0.80 12.00 -25.86
CA CYS A 177 -0.17 11.04 -26.39
C CYS A 177 -0.72 11.52 -27.75
N PRO A 178 -0.60 10.72 -28.82
CA PRO A 178 -1.11 11.11 -30.13
C PRO A 178 -2.62 11.40 -30.14
N ALA A 179 -3.39 10.70 -29.30
CA ALA A 179 -4.85 10.81 -29.25
C ALA A 179 -5.33 12.00 -28.41
N CYS A 180 -4.83 12.17 -27.19
CA CYS A 180 -5.39 13.16 -26.24
C CYS A 180 -4.43 14.28 -25.83
N LYS A 181 -3.19 14.27 -26.34
CA LYS A 181 -2.15 15.29 -26.09
C LYS A 181 -1.71 15.43 -24.62
N HIS A 182 -2.03 14.45 -23.76
CA HIS A 182 -1.47 14.39 -22.43
C HIS A 182 0.02 13.98 -22.46
N PRO A 183 0.85 14.46 -21.52
CA PRO A 183 2.28 14.20 -21.50
C PRO A 183 2.62 12.74 -21.21
N GLN A 184 3.89 12.37 -21.43
CA GLN A 184 4.46 11.06 -21.15
C GLN A 184 4.16 10.55 -19.74
N ALA A 185 4.00 11.46 -18.77
CA ALA A 185 3.60 11.17 -17.39
C ALA A 185 2.38 10.24 -17.28
N TYR A 186 1.48 10.28 -18.25
CA TYR A 186 0.24 9.47 -18.26
C TYR A 186 0.42 8.07 -18.84
N PHE A 187 1.60 7.70 -19.35
CA PHE A 187 1.81 6.36 -19.88
C PHE A 187 2.24 5.36 -18.81
N GLU A 188 1.73 4.16 -18.94
CA GLU A 188 2.16 2.98 -18.21
C GLU A 188 2.28 1.78 -19.16
N PRO A 189 3.05 0.73 -18.80
CA PRO A 189 2.97 -0.54 -19.49
C PRO A 189 1.52 -1.04 -19.50
N LYS A 190 1.04 -1.45 -20.69
CA LYS A 190 -0.32 -1.97 -20.83
C LYS A 190 -0.50 -3.17 -19.90
N LYS A 191 -1.55 -3.17 -19.12
CA LYS A 191 -1.97 -4.34 -18.34
C LYS A 191 -2.76 -5.27 -19.26
N GLU A 192 -2.40 -6.54 -19.25
CA GLU A 192 -3.25 -7.58 -19.82
C GLU A 192 -4.22 -8.04 -18.73
N ASN A 193 -5.51 -8.04 -19.05
CA ASN A 193 -6.58 -8.48 -18.14
C ASN A 193 -6.75 -9.99 -18.24
#